data_085a4110fdccae9da8d86fd62a5865a2
#
_entry.id   085a4110fdccae9da8d86fd62a5865a2
#
_cell.length_a   1.000
_cell.length_b   1.000
_cell.length_c   1.000
_cell.angle_alpha   90.00
_cell.angle_beta   90.00
_cell.angle_gamma   90.00
#
_symmetry.space_group_name_H-M   'P 1'
#
loop_
_entity.id
_entity.type
_entity.pdbx_description
1 polymer ?
#
loop_
_entity_poly.entity_id
_entity_poly.type
_entity_poly.pdbx_seq_one_letter_code
_entity_poly.pdbx_strand_id
1 'polypeptide(L)'
;ASIQGKPADLRVSVIPTIHGEKAVLRFLNTDTVIDSPETFGMSEENYGKVLDILKRPNGIFYITGPTGSGKTTTLYMILERLAELPVNIVAIEDPVEKHIRGISQMQVNTQAGLTFETGLRAALRQDPDVIMVGETRDSQTLKTSVRAAVTGHLVLSTLHTNNAAGTVVRMLDMGAEPYLAASSLSGILAQRLVRKICPDCKTEREPDEEERKLLGPGIRRIRYGTGCARCGYTGYQGRTAVHEVLAVDKTIRAMIAGGCREEEIASYAENILGMRTLRDDLLRLVDQGITTAEELERLTFGEQRP
;
A
#
# COMPACT_ATOMS: atom_id res chain seq x y z
N ALA A 1 22.12 -13.72 -8.28
CA ALA A 1 22.89 -12.99 -9.30
C ALA A 1 23.70 -11.86 -8.66
N SER A 2 24.69 -11.30 -9.38
CA SER A 2 25.42 -10.12 -8.92
C SER A 2 25.33 -9.04 -10.00
N ILE A 3 24.95 -7.83 -9.60
CA ILE A 3 24.86 -6.66 -10.48
C ILE A 3 25.80 -5.58 -9.92
N GLN A 4 26.77 -5.17 -10.72
CA GLN A 4 27.81 -4.19 -10.32
C GLN A 4 28.49 -4.56 -8.99
N GLY A 5 28.73 -5.87 -8.75
CA GLY A 5 29.38 -6.39 -7.55
C GLY A 5 28.46 -6.51 -6.31
N LYS A 6 27.19 -6.13 -6.40
CA LYS A 6 26.20 -6.33 -5.32
C LYS A 6 25.36 -7.58 -5.58
N PRO A 7 25.04 -8.38 -4.57
CA PRO A 7 24.11 -9.51 -4.73
C PRO A 7 22.73 -8.98 -5.12
N ALA A 8 22.09 -9.63 -6.10
CA ALA A 8 20.76 -9.29 -6.55
C ALA A 8 19.90 -10.57 -6.65
N ASP A 9 18.72 -10.53 -6.08
CA ASP A 9 17.75 -11.58 -6.24
C ASP A 9 16.93 -11.38 -7.51
N LEU A 10 16.73 -12.48 -8.23
CA LEU A 10 16.02 -12.49 -9.51
C LEU A 10 14.86 -13.47 -9.44
N ARG A 11 13.67 -13.02 -9.78
CA ARG A 11 12.55 -13.91 -10.09
C ARG A 11 12.55 -14.16 -11.60
N VAL A 12 12.71 -15.42 -12.00
CA VAL A 12 12.76 -15.81 -13.40
C VAL A 12 11.52 -16.63 -13.72
N SER A 13 10.81 -16.27 -14.78
CA SER A 13 9.69 -17.04 -15.33
C SER A 13 10.00 -17.39 -16.79
N VAL A 14 9.93 -18.65 -17.13
CA VAL A 14 10.15 -19.11 -18.51
C VAL A 14 8.89 -19.84 -18.97
N ILE A 15 8.43 -19.51 -20.18
CA ILE A 15 7.30 -20.18 -20.81
C ILE A 15 7.67 -20.61 -22.24
N PRO A 16 7.21 -21.79 -22.70
CA PRO A 16 7.38 -22.20 -24.09
C PRO A 16 6.44 -21.38 -25.01
N THR A 17 6.94 -20.96 -26.16
CA THR A 17 6.16 -20.32 -27.21
C THR A 17 6.45 -21.01 -28.57
N ILE A 18 5.67 -20.70 -29.60
CA ILE A 18 5.90 -21.21 -30.98
C ILE A 18 7.23 -20.75 -31.58
N HIS A 19 7.86 -19.72 -31.02
CA HIS A 19 9.14 -19.17 -31.49
C HIS A 19 10.32 -19.52 -30.55
N GLY A 20 10.14 -20.46 -29.61
CA GLY A 20 11.11 -20.82 -28.59
C GLY A 20 10.67 -20.40 -27.20
N GLU A 21 11.57 -20.35 -26.24
CA GLU A 21 11.29 -19.97 -24.87
C GLU A 21 11.28 -18.45 -24.68
N LYS A 22 10.26 -17.95 -23.97
CA LYS A 22 10.20 -16.56 -23.49
C LYS A 22 10.55 -16.53 -22.02
N ALA A 23 11.60 -15.79 -21.68
CA ALA A 23 12.00 -15.56 -20.30
C ALA A 23 11.63 -14.13 -19.85
N VAL A 24 11.05 -14.02 -18.66
CA VAL A 24 10.82 -12.74 -17.96
C VAL A 24 11.64 -12.74 -16.68
N LEU A 25 12.52 -11.77 -16.54
CA LEU A 25 13.37 -11.58 -15.37
C LEU A 25 12.88 -10.37 -14.59
N ARG A 26 12.52 -10.57 -13.33
CA ARG A 26 12.20 -9.48 -12.40
C ARG A 26 13.33 -9.34 -11.40
N PHE A 27 13.98 -8.20 -11.38
CA PHE A 27 14.96 -7.86 -10.36
C PHE A 27 14.22 -7.51 -9.07
N LEU A 28 14.53 -8.24 -8.00
CA LEU A 28 14.06 -7.93 -6.67
C LEU A 28 15.11 -7.01 -6.04
N ASN A 29 14.89 -5.70 -6.13
CA ASN A 29 15.81 -4.73 -5.59
C ASN A 29 15.44 -4.43 -4.15
N THR A 30 16.28 -4.83 -3.20
CA THR A 30 16.08 -4.62 -1.77
C THR A 30 16.50 -3.22 -1.31
N ASP A 31 17.27 -2.50 -2.13
CA ASP A 31 17.80 -1.16 -1.81
C ASP A 31 16.85 -0.04 -2.28
N THR A 32 15.59 -0.09 -1.89
CA THR A 32 14.67 1.02 -2.17
C THR A 32 15.00 2.16 -1.22
N VAL A 33 15.59 3.23 -1.74
CA VAL A 33 15.76 4.49 -0.99
C VAL A 33 14.39 5.15 -0.88
N ILE A 34 13.89 5.26 0.33
CA ILE A 34 12.63 5.92 0.64
C ILE A 34 12.96 7.29 1.21
N ASP A 35 12.28 8.31 0.69
CA ASP A 35 12.33 9.64 1.30
C ASP A 35 11.56 9.57 2.62
N SER A 36 12.15 10.09 3.68
CA SER A 36 11.55 10.11 5.00
C SER A 36 11.09 8.73 5.49
N PRO A 37 12.01 7.76 5.66
CA PRO A 37 11.67 6.41 6.13
C PRO A 37 11.05 6.42 7.52
N GLU A 38 11.36 7.41 8.34
CA GLU A 38 10.78 7.63 9.69
C GLU A 38 9.28 7.88 9.66
N THR A 39 8.73 8.40 8.56
CA THR A 39 7.29 8.63 8.36
C THR A 39 6.67 7.66 7.34
N PHE A 40 7.36 6.58 6.98
CA PHE A 40 6.97 5.65 5.91
C PHE A 40 6.73 6.34 4.56
N GLY A 41 7.35 7.51 4.33
CA GLY A 41 7.13 8.34 3.15
C GLY A 41 5.79 9.09 3.14
N MET A 42 5.05 9.10 4.22
CA MET A 42 3.76 9.75 4.37
C MET A 42 3.89 11.21 4.82
N SER A 43 2.79 11.98 4.69
CA SER A 43 2.62 13.22 5.42
C SER A 43 2.56 12.95 6.93
N GLU A 44 2.98 13.91 7.76
CA GLU A 44 2.91 13.77 9.23
C GLU A 44 1.50 13.44 9.72
N GLU A 45 0.48 14.02 9.09
CA GLU A 45 -0.92 13.73 9.41
C GLU A 45 -1.29 12.27 9.16
N ASN A 46 -0.99 11.75 7.95
CA ASN A 46 -1.28 10.37 7.59
C ASN A 46 -0.45 9.40 8.44
N TYR A 47 0.81 9.73 8.70
CA TYR A 47 1.69 8.95 9.56
C TYR A 47 1.13 8.85 10.99
N GLY A 48 0.67 9.99 11.57
CA GLY A 48 0.02 9.99 12.88
C GLY A 48 -1.21 9.08 12.94
N LYS A 49 -2.09 9.14 11.90
CA LYS A 49 -3.25 8.24 11.80
C LYS A 49 -2.84 6.77 11.75
N VAL A 50 -1.80 6.43 10.99
CA VAL A 50 -1.28 5.05 10.91
C VAL A 50 -0.71 4.60 12.25
N LEU A 51 0.08 5.43 12.93
CA LEU A 51 0.61 5.08 14.26
C LEU A 51 -0.51 4.82 15.28
N ASP A 52 -1.58 5.61 15.25
CA ASP A 52 -2.71 5.40 16.16
C ASP A 52 -3.49 4.11 15.87
N ILE A 53 -3.53 3.69 14.60
CA ILE A 53 -4.07 2.38 14.22
C ILE A 53 -3.15 1.26 14.74
N LEU A 54 -1.84 1.38 14.57
CA LEU A 54 -0.86 0.37 14.97
C LEU A 54 -0.71 0.22 16.48
N LYS A 55 -1.09 1.23 17.28
CA LYS A 55 -1.14 1.14 18.77
C LYS A 55 -2.31 0.31 19.28
N ARG A 56 -3.30 -0.01 18.43
CA ARG A 56 -4.43 -0.83 18.85
C ARG A 56 -3.96 -2.26 19.14
N PRO A 57 -4.43 -2.88 20.21
CA PRO A 57 -3.97 -4.23 20.57
C PRO A 57 -4.45 -5.30 19.60
N ASN A 58 -5.52 -5.02 18.86
CA ASN A 58 -6.13 -5.94 17.92
C ASN A 58 -6.86 -5.22 16.79
N GLY A 59 -7.15 -5.95 15.73
CA GLY A 59 -7.85 -5.47 14.55
C GLY A 59 -7.10 -5.78 13.27
N ILE A 60 -7.70 -5.43 12.13
CA ILE A 60 -7.06 -5.58 10.82
C ILE A 60 -6.67 -4.19 10.30
N PHE A 61 -5.44 -4.06 9.87
CA PHE A 61 -4.97 -2.93 9.09
C PHE A 61 -4.62 -3.41 7.68
N TYR A 62 -5.34 -2.90 6.69
CA TYR A 62 -5.08 -3.20 5.29
C TYR A 62 -4.27 -2.10 4.60
N ILE A 63 -3.27 -2.53 3.80
CA ILE A 63 -2.62 -1.68 2.81
C ILE A 63 -3.15 -2.08 1.44
N THR A 64 -3.74 -1.16 0.69
CA THR A 64 -4.36 -1.44 -0.59
C THR A 64 -3.79 -0.62 -1.73
N GLY A 65 -4.01 -1.09 -2.94
CA GLY A 65 -3.56 -0.47 -4.18
C GLY A 65 -3.25 -1.51 -5.26
N PRO A 66 -3.04 -1.11 -6.51
CA PRO A 66 -2.70 -2.02 -7.60
C PRO A 66 -1.33 -2.67 -7.40
N THR A 67 -1.02 -3.60 -8.28
CA THR A 67 0.34 -4.17 -8.36
C THR A 67 1.35 -3.06 -8.63
N GLY A 68 2.46 -3.08 -7.87
CA GLY A 68 3.52 -2.08 -8.02
C GLY A 68 3.25 -0.74 -7.31
N SER A 69 2.22 -0.62 -6.48
CA SER A 69 1.96 0.60 -5.69
C SER A 69 2.85 0.74 -4.44
N GLY A 70 3.76 -0.20 -4.17
CA GLY A 70 4.70 -0.14 -3.04
C GLY A 70 4.18 -0.70 -1.73
N LYS A 71 3.06 -1.44 -1.72
CA LYS A 71 2.44 -2.01 -0.51
C LYS A 71 3.41 -2.82 0.35
N THR A 72 4.14 -3.74 -0.27
CA THR A 72 5.12 -4.59 0.44
C THR A 72 6.20 -3.75 1.12
N THR A 73 6.70 -2.72 0.45
CA THR A 73 7.71 -1.82 1.01
C THR A 73 7.19 -1.11 2.26
N THR A 74 5.99 -0.52 2.20
CA THR A 74 5.36 0.15 3.33
C THR A 74 5.05 -0.84 4.46
N LEU A 75 4.58 -2.04 4.12
CA LEU A 75 4.30 -3.09 5.10
C LEU A 75 5.58 -3.52 5.84
N TYR A 76 6.69 -3.66 5.12
CA TYR A 76 7.98 -4.00 5.75
C TYR A 76 8.50 -2.89 6.67
N MET A 77 8.35 -1.61 6.31
CA MET A 77 8.70 -0.49 7.19
C MET A 77 7.87 -0.51 8.47
N ILE A 78 6.56 -0.81 8.37
CA ILE A 78 5.69 -0.98 9.53
C ILE A 78 6.15 -2.15 10.39
N LEU A 79 6.49 -3.28 9.78
CA LEU A 79 6.98 -4.46 10.50
C LEU A 79 8.33 -4.18 11.20
N GLU A 80 9.27 -3.51 10.53
CA GLU A 80 10.55 -3.10 11.12
C GLU A 80 10.31 -2.20 12.35
N ARG A 81 9.38 -1.26 12.25
CA ARG A 81 9.00 -0.39 13.36
C ARG A 81 8.38 -1.16 14.54
N LEU A 82 7.50 -2.13 14.24
CA LEU A 82 6.88 -2.96 15.28
C LEU A 82 7.88 -3.93 15.91
N ALA A 83 8.86 -4.42 15.16
CA ALA A 83 9.92 -5.30 15.66
C ALA A 83 10.88 -4.64 16.68
N GLU A 84 10.85 -3.30 16.78
CA GLU A 84 11.55 -2.56 17.85
C GLU A 84 10.84 -2.68 19.22
N LEU A 85 9.58 -3.11 19.22
CA LEU A 85 8.77 -3.29 20.43
C LEU A 85 8.89 -4.74 20.95
N PRO A 86 8.62 -4.99 22.23
CA PRO A 86 8.64 -6.35 22.78
C PRO A 86 7.37 -7.13 22.41
N VAL A 87 7.16 -7.39 21.12
CA VAL A 87 5.99 -8.08 20.56
C VAL A 87 6.41 -9.28 19.72
N ASN A 88 5.63 -10.35 19.74
CA ASN A 88 5.84 -11.52 18.91
C ASN A 88 5.16 -11.32 17.54
N ILE A 89 5.96 -11.24 16.48
CA ILE A 89 5.48 -11.00 15.11
C ILE A 89 5.68 -12.25 14.27
N VAL A 90 4.61 -12.72 13.64
CA VAL A 90 4.65 -13.83 12.68
C VAL A 90 4.15 -13.33 11.31
N ALA A 91 4.92 -13.61 10.27
CA ALA A 91 4.60 -13.22 8.90
C ALA A 91 4.43 -14.44 7.99
N ILE A 92 3.46 -14.38 7.08
CA ILE A 92 3.21 -15.39 6.02
C ILE A 92 3.29 -14.67 4.68
N GLU A 93 4.19 -15.11 3.79
CA GLU A 93 4.54 -14.37 2.56
C GLU A 93 4.69 -15.29 1.34
N ASP A 94 4.48 -14.74 0.13
CA ASP A 94 4.64 -15.47 -1.14
C ASP A 94 5.30 -14.59 -2.23
N PRO A 95 6.63 -14.60 -2.32
CA PRO A 95 7.63 -15.10 -1.36
C PRO A 95 8.03 -14.08 -0.28
N VAL A 96 8.91 -14.46 0.65
CA VAL A 96 9.63 -13.53 1.52
C VAL A 96 10.59 -12.71 0.66
N GLU A 97 10.41 -11.38 0.60
CA GLU A 97 11.26 -10.50 -0.22
C GLU A 97 12.49 -9.98 0.53
N LYS A 98 12.40 -9.85 1.85
CA LYS A 98 13.49 -9.36 2.71
C LYS A 98 13.39 -9.99 4.09
N HIS A 99 14.51 -10.44 4.64
CA HIS A 99 14.57 -10.89 6.03
C HIS A 99 14.57 -9.72 7.00
N ILE A 100 13.63 -9.75 7.96
CA ILE A 100 13.54 -8.75 9.03
C ILE A 100 13.94 -9.43 10.34
N ARG A 101 14.90 -8.85 11.03
CA ARG A 101 15.35 -9.37 12.32
C ARG A 101 14.24 -9.24 13.37
N GLY A 102 14.04 -10.29 14.15
CA GLY A 102 13.03 -10.29 15.22
C GLY A 102 11.64 -10.71 14.77
N ILE A 103 11.45 -11.10 13.51
CA ILE A 103 10.18 -11.55 12.95
C ILE A 103 10.29 -13.02 12.51
N SER A 104 9.28 -13.81 12.84
CA SER A 104 9.14 -15.19 12.36
C SER A 104 8.47 -15.18 10.98
N GLN A 105 9.26 -15.26 9.91
CA GLN A 105 8.75 -15.20 8.52
C GLN A 105 8.58 -16.62 7.95
N MET A 106 7.37 -16.95 7.52
CA MET A 106 7.02 -18.20 6.83
C MET A 106 6.80 -17.92 5.36
N GLN A 107 7.46 -18.67 4.49
CA GLN A 107 7.24 -18.60 3.05
C GLN A 107 6.22 -19.66 2.60
N VAL A 108 5.18 -19.23 1.88
CA VAL A 108 4.18 -20.09 1.25
C VAL A 108 4.88 -21.15 0.37
N ASN A 109 4.46 -22.40 0.52
CA ASN A 109 4.88 -23.52 -0.31
C ASN A 109 3.67 -24.43 -0.53
N THR A 110 2.93 -24.18 -1.59
CA THR A 110 1.71 -24.90 -1.93
C THR A 110 1.95 -26.39 -2.21
N GLN A 111 3.14 -26.76 -2.72
CA GLN A 111 3.52 -28.15 -2.94
C GLN A 111 3.68 -28.93 -1.63
N ALA A 112 4.13 -28.25 -0.58
CA ALA A 112 4.23 -28.79 0.77
C ALA A 112 2.95 -28.59 1.61
N GLY A 113 1.88 -28.05 1.04
CA GLY A 113 0.61 -27.77 1.73
C GLY A 113 0.61 -26.51 2.60
N LEU A 114 1.68 -25.70 2.58
CA LEU A 114 1.75 -24.44 3.29
C LEU A 114 1.16 -23.32 2.42
N THR A 115 -0.09 -22.99 2.65
CA THR A 115 -0.81 -21.87 2.04
C THR A 115 -0.92 -20.68 3.00
N PHE A 116 -1.45 -19.55 2.56
CA PHE A 116 -1.75 -18.42 3.47
C PHE A 116 -2.70 -18.86 4.59
N GLU A 117 -3.75 -19.61 4.28
CA GLU A 117 -4.72 -20.09 5.27
C GLU A 117 -4.06 -21.05 6.29
N THR A 118 -3.36 -22.08 5.81
CA THR A 118 -2.74 -23.06 6.72
C THR A 118 -1.62 -22.44 7.56
N GLY A 119 -0.84 -21.52 6.97
CA GLY A 119 0.17 -20.74 7.67
C GLY A 119 -0.44 -19.84 8.74
N LEU A 120 -1.53 -19.13 8.44
CA LEU A 120 -2.23 -18.28 9.39
C LEU A 120 -2.81 -19.08 10.56
N ARG A 121 -3.41 -20.24 10.30
CA ARG A 121 -3.87 -21.16 11.35
C ARG A 121 -2.73 -21.69 12.22
N ALA A 122 -1.55 -21.91 11.65
CA ALA A 122 -0.36 -22.30 12.40
C ALA A 122 0.16 -21.15 13.24
N ALA A 123 0.23 -19.93 12.69
CA ALA A 123 0.64 -18.71 13.38
C ALA A 123 -0.16 -18.45 14.64
N LEU A 124 -1.48 -18.63 14.61
CA LEU A 124 -2.39 -18.46 15.76
C LEU A 124 -2.06 -19.39 16.97
N ARG A 125 -1.23 -20.43 16.79
CA ARG A 125 -0.75 -21.32 17.85
C ARG A 125 0.66 -20.98 18.36
N GLN A 126 1.23 -19.87 17.87
CA GLN A 126 2.57 -19.41 18.23
C GLN A 126 2.54 -18.21 19.19
N ASP A 127 1.38 -17.93 19.82
CA ASP A 127 1.17 -16.80 20.74
C ASP A 127 1.63 -15.45 20.12
N PRO A 128 1.15 -15.09 18.92
CA PRO A 128 1.57 -13.88 18.25
C PRO A 128 0.78 -12.66 18.75
N ASP A 129 1.45 -11.53 18.93
CA ASP A 129 0.79 -10.23 19.11
C ASP A 129 0.37 -9.64 17.76
N VAL A 130 1.25 -9.80 16.77
CA VAL A 130 1.06 -9.27 15.40
C VAL A 130 1.20 -10.39 14.38
N ILE A 131 0.25 -10.47 13.47
CA ILE A 131 0.28 -11.41 12.34
C ILE A 131 0.30 -10.62 11.04
N MET A 132 1.29 -10.83 10.20
CA MET A 132 1.31 -10.30 8.84
C MET A 132 0.93 -11.38 7.84
N VAL A 133 -0.07 -11.12 7.03
CA VAL A 133 -0.48 -11.93 5.88
C VAL A 133 -0.17 -11.13 4.62
N GLY A 134 0.82 -11.56 3.85
CA GLY A 134 1.36 -10.80 2.71
C GLY A 134 0.28 -10.26 1.80
N GLU A 135 -0.76 -11.06 1.54
CA GLU A 135 -1.98 -10.63 0.85
C GLU A 135 -3.19 -11.50 1.20
N THR A 136 -4.38 -10.91 1.11
CA THR A 136 -5.66 -11.60 1.27
C THR A 136 -6.30 -11.77 -0.12
N ARG A 137 -6.15 -12.97 -0.71
CA ARG A 137 -6.68 -13.28 -2.06
C ARG A 137 -8.03 -13.99 -2.07
N ASP A 138 -8.32 -14.72 -1.03
CA ASP A 138 -9.46 -15.63 -0.96
C ASP A 138 -10.29 -15.46 0.33
N SER A 139 -11.50 -15.98 0.29
CA SER A 139 -12.47 -15.93 1.38
C SER A 139 -11.99 -16.62 2.66
N GLN A 140 -11.22 -17.69 2.55
CA GLN A 140 -10.78 -18.46 3.72
C GLN A 140 -9.69 -17.70 4.50
N THR A 141 -8.72 -17.14 3.78
CA THR A 141 -7.68 -16.29 4.37
C THR A 141 -8.33 -15.06 5.01
N LEU A 142 -9.31 -14.41 4.34
CA LEU A 142 -10.06 -13.30 4.91
C LEU A 142 -10.78 -13.67 6.20
N LYS A 143 -11.58 -14.74 6.19
CA LYS A 143 -12.34 -15.18 7.36
C LYS A 143 -11.45 -15.54 8.54
N THR A 144 -10.30 -16.16 8.27
CA THR A 144 -9.34 -16.50 9.33
C THR A 144 -8.66 -15.26 9.89
N SER A 145 -8.31 -14.27 9.04
CA SER A 145 -7.77 -12.96 9.45
C SER A 145 -8.77 -12.18 10.32
N VAL A 146 -10.04 -12.16 9.92
CA VAL A 146 -11.12 -11.51 10.68
C VAL A 146 -11.27 -12.15 12.06
N ARG A 147 -11.27 -13.48 12.15
CA ARG A 147 -11.32 -14.19 13.43
C ARG A 147 -10.11 -13.89 14.30
N ALA A 148 -8.89 -13.90 13.72
CA ALA A 148 -7.67 -13.54 14.45
C ALA A 148 -7.78 -12.13 15.06
N ALA A 149 -8.24 -11.16 14.29
CA ALA A 149 -8.41 -9.79 14.76
C ALA A 149 -9.45 -9.66 15.87
N VAL A 150 -10.58 -10.35 15.75
CA VAL A 150 -11.64 -10.34 16.79
C VAL A 150 -11.17 -11.03 18.07
N THR A 151 -10.28 -12.03 17.95
CA THR A 151 -9.75 -12.80 19.12
C THR A 151 -8.50 -12.18 19.75
N GLY A 152 -8.12 -10.96 19.39
CA GLY A 152 -7.10 -10.22 20.14
C GLY A 152 -5.79 -9.92 19.41
N HIS A 153 -5.66 -10.28 18.14
CA HIS A 153 -4.42 -10.10 17.37
C HIS A 153 -4.48 -8.87 16.45
N LEU A 154 -3.37 -8.15 16.32
CA LEU A 154 -3.21 -7.15 15.26
C LEU A 154 -2.82 -7.86 13.96
N VAL A 155 -3.68 -7.77 12.96
CA VAL A 155 -3.45 -8.38 11.64
C VAL A 155 -3.10 -7.29 10.62
N LEU A 156 -1.98 -7.46 9.94
CA LEU A 156 -1.54 -6.62 8.85
C LEU A 156 -1.68 -7.41 7.55
N SER A 157 -2.31 -6.84 6.51
CA SER A 157 -2.42 -7.54 5.23
C SER A 157 -2.56 -6.56 4.06
N THR A 158 -2.52 -7.10 2.84
CA THR A 158 -2.77 -6.30 1.64
C THR A 158 -3.98 -6.78 0.86
N LEU A 159 -4.62 -5.82 0.19
CA LEU A 159 -5.69 -6.04 -0.78
C LEU A 159 -5.41 -5.28 -2.08
N HIS A 160 -6.19 -5.58 -3.12
CA HIS A 160 -6.13 -4.89 -4.41
C HIS A 160 -7.44 -4.13 -4.64
N THR A 161 -7.54 -2.90 -4.12
CA THR A 161 -8.64 -1.96 -4.36
C THR A 161 -8.09 -0.59 -4.74
N ASN A 162 -8.93 0.27 -5.28
CA ASN A 162 -8.50 1.54 -5.82
C ASN A 162 -8.35 2.63 -4.75
N ASN A 163 -9.17 2.58 -3.71
CA ASN A 163 -9.22 3.52 -2.60
C ASN A 163 -9.48 2.79 -1.27
N ALA A 164 -9.50 3.52 -0.18
CA ALA A 164 -9.69 2.94 1.14
C ALA A 164 -11.15 2.47 1.37
N ALA A 165 -12.14 3.25 0.96
CA ALA A 165 -13.55 2.88 1.15
C ALA A 165 -13.92 1.60 0.38
N GLY A 166 -13.46 1.45 -0.87
CA GLY A 166 -13.66 0.25 -1.68
C GLY A 166 -13.08 -1.03 -1.08
N THR A 167 -12.10 -0.91 -0.17
CA THR A 167 -11.58 -2.07 0.58
C THR A 167 -12.63 -2.68 1.47
N VAL A 168 -13.51 -1.87 2.07
CA VAL A 168 -14.61 -2.36 2.91
C VAL A 168 -15.58 -3.20 2.06
N VAL A 169 -16.00 -2.65 0.91
CA VAL A 169 -16.88 -3.37 -0.03
C VAL A 169 -16.22 -4.67 -0.49
N ARG A 170 -14.93 -4.63 -0.82
CA ARG A 170 -14.18 -5.82 -1.22
C ARG A 170 -14.16 -6.90 -0.15
N MET A 171 -14.01 -6.53 1.13
CA MET A 171 -14.09 -7.50 2.23
C MET A 171 -15.47 -8.19 2.31
N LEU A 172 -16.55 -7.41 2.14
CA LEU A 172 -17.93 -7.94 2.14
C LEU A 172 -18.15 -8.87 0.94
N ASP A 173 -17.73 -8.48 -0.26
CA ASP A 173 -17.81 -9.29 -1.48
C ASP A 173 -17.05 -10.60 -1.38
N MET A 174 -15.91 -10.60 -0.67
CA MET A 174 -15.14 -11.80 -0.38
C MET A 174 -15.77 -12.69 0.69
N GLY A 175 -16.91 -12.28 1.25
CA GLY A 175 -17.72 -13.06 2.19
C GLY A 175 -17.40 -12.83 3.67
N ALA A 176 -16.87 -11.66 4.01
CA ALA A 176 -16.85 -11.22 5.41
C ALA A 176 -18.28 -10.84 5.84
N GLU A 177 -18.71 -11.33 6.98
CA GLU A 177 -19.99 -10.93 7.55
C GLU A 177 -19.91 -9.46 8.01
N PRO A 178 -20.90 -8.58 7.68
CA PRO A 178 -20.79 -7.15 7.95
C PRO A 178 -20.44 -6.79 9.40
N TYR A 179 -21.03 -7.47 10.38
CA TYR A 179 -20.75 -7.21 11.78
C TYR A 179 -19.32 -7.63 12.21
N LEU A 180 -18.77 -8.71 11.60
CA LEU A 180 -17.40 -9.15 11.84
C LEU A 180 -16.39 -8.21 11.15
N ALA A 181 -16.67 -7.79 9.92
CA ALA A 181 -15.88 -6.78 9.21
C ALA A 181 -15.83 -5.48 10.04
N ALA A 182 -16.98 -4.99 10.50
CA ALA A 182 -17.10 -3.80 11.32
C ALA A 182 -16.30 -3.88 12.64
N SER A 183 -16.32 -5.04 13.30
CA SER A 183 -15.64 -5.22 14.59
C SER A 183 -14.13 -5.45 14.43
N SER A 184 -13.70 -6.09 13.34
CA SER A 184 -12.29 -6.43 13.11
C SER A 184 -11.48 -5.32 12.45
N LEU A 185 -12.09 -4.48 11.60
CA LEU A 185 -11.35 -3.49 10.83
C LEU A 185 -10.91 -2.31 11.69
N SER A 186 -9.60 -2.02 11.72
CA SER A 186 -9.00 -0.91 12.45
C SER A 186 -8.66 0.28 11.57
N GLY A 187 -8.24 0.03 10.33
CA GLY A 187 -7.92 1.07 9.37
C GLY A 187 -7.50 0.51 8.02
N ILE A 188 -7.43 1.40 7.05
CA ILE A 188 -7.04 1.09 5.67
C ILE A 188 -6.12 2.19 5.18
N LEU A 189 -5.04 1.80 4.50
CA LEU A 189 -4.12 2.67 3.80
C LEU A 189 -4.18 2.36 2.31
N ALA A 190 -4.77 3.24 1.51
CA ALA A 190 -4.65 3.15 0.06
C ALA A 190 -3.40 3.87 -0.42
N GLN A 191 -2.70 3.30 -1.40
CA GLN A 191 -1.39 3.78 -1.84
C GLN A 191 -1.20 3.64 -3.35
N ARG A 192 -0.54 4.64 -3.94
CA ARG A 192 -0.05 4.66 -5.32
C ARG A 192 1.38 5.16 -5.36
N LEU A 193 2.15 4.76 -6.37
CA LEU A 193 3.46 5.34 -6.66
C LEU A 193 3.37 6.33 -7.81
N VAL A 194 3.99 7.50 -7.63
CA VAL A 194 4.13 8.54 -8.63
C VAL A 194 5.60 8.83 -8.89
N ARG A 195 5.94 9.28 -10.11
CA ARG A 195 7.31 9.62 -10.50
C ARG A 195 7.74 10.93 -9.83
N LYS A 196 8.98 11.00 -9.37
CA LYS A 196 9.59 12.22 -8.85
C LYS A 196 10.24 13.00 -9.96
N ILE A 197 10.11 14.33 -9.94
CA ILE A 197 10.84 15.21 -10.84
C ILE A 197 12.33 15.05 -10.61
N CYS A 198 13.10 14.93 -11.69
CA CYS A 198 14.55 14.87 -11.60
C CYS A 198 15.10 16.19 -11.02
N PRO A 199 15.89 16.14 -9.94
CA PRO A 199 16.37 17.36 -9.27
C PRO A 199 17.32 18.18 -10.16
N ASP A 200 18.05 17.52 -11.09
CA ASP A 200 19.08 18.17 -11.91
C ASP A 200 18.53 18.96 -13.08
N CYS A 201 17.31 18.62 -13.57
CA CYS A 201 16.68 19.31 -14.69
C CYS A 201 15.30 19.87 -14.33
N LYS A 202 15.01 19.98 -13.04
CA LYS A 202 13.78 20.56 -12.52
C LYS A 202 13.69 22.04 -12.86
N THR A 203 12.56 22.46 -13.45
CA THR A 203 12.26 23.85 -13.78
C THR A 203 10.82 24.16 -13.40
N GLU A 204 10.44 25.43 -13.51
CA GLU A 204 9.15 25.93 -13.07
C GLU A 204 8.47 26.71 -14.21
N ARG A 205 7.14 26.56 -14.31
CA ARG A 205 6.30 27.37 -15.20
C ARG A 205 4.91 27.60 -14.63
N GLU A 206 4.16 28.47 -15.25
CA GLU A 206 2.73 28.55 -14.98
C GLU A 206 2.01 27.35 -15.57
N PRO A 207 0.95 26.83 -14.91
CA PRO A 207 0.11 25.81 -15.46
C PRO A 207 -0.68 26.35 -16.67
N ASP A 208 -0.87 25.52 -17.69
CA ASP A 208 -1.76 25.83 -18.81
C ASP A 208 -3.25 25.75 -18.39
N GLU A 209 -4.16 25.96 -19.34
CA GLU A 209 -5.59 26.03 -19.05
C GLU A 209 -6.17 24.68 -18.58
N GLU A 210 -5.70 23.56 -19.15
CA GLU A 210 -6.14 22.21 -18.78
C GLU A 210 -5.58 21.83 -17.42
N GLU A 211 -4.31 22.10 -17.18
CA GLU A 211 -3.68 21.90 -15.87
C GLU A 211 -4.32 22.74 -14.76
N ARG A 212 -4.69 23.99 -15.05
CA ARG A 212 -5.41 24.84 -14.07
C ARG A 212 -6.77 24.26 -13.68
N LYS A 213 -7.51 23.68 -14.64
CA LYS A 213 -8.78 22.98 -14.34
C LYS A 213 -8.55 21.76 -13.46
N LEU A 214 -7.49 21.00 -13.72
CA LEU A 214 -7.13 19.79 -12.99
C LEU A 214 -6.63 20.10 -11.56
N LEU A 215 -5.76 21.11 -11.43
CA LEU A 215 -5.09 21.48 -10.18
C LEU A 215 -5.96 22.34 -9.25
N GLY A 216 -6.95 23.03 -9.81
CA GLY A 216 -7.75 24.01 -9.07
C GLY A 216 -7.02 25.36 -8.86
N PRO A 217 -7.69 26.33 -8.22
CA PRO A 217 -7.21 27.73 -8.17
C PRO A 217 -6.02 27.95 -7.21
N GLY A 218 -5.67 26.97 -6.39
CA GLY A 218 -4.63 27.11 -5.35
C GLY A 218 -3.21 27.07 -5.89
N ILE A 219 -2.94 26.32 -6.97
CA ILE A 219 -1.61 26.07 -7.50
C ILE A 219 -1.34 27.03 -8.66
N ARG A 220 -0.50 28.05 -8.42
CA ARG A 220 -0.15 29.08 -9.42
C ARG A 220 1.09 28.73 -10.24
N ARG A 221 1.96 27.91 -9.74
CA ARG A 221 3.19 27.46 -10.39
C ARG A 221 3.37 25.97 -10.26
N ILE A 222 3.81 25.35 -11.30
CA ILE A 222 4.11 23.92 -11.34
C ILE A 222 5.56 23.69 -11.71
N ARG A 223 6.07 22.53 -11.29
CA ARG A 223 7.44 22.13 -11.61
C ARG A 223 7.42 20.90 -12.48
N TYR A 224 8.39 20.80 -13.36
CA TYR A 224 8.58 19.66 -14.28
C TYR A 224 10.07 19.47 -14.57
N GLY A 225 10.45 18.32 -15.11
CA GLY A 225 11.82 18.04 -15.56
C GLY A 225 11.94 18.24 -17.05
N THR A 226 12.92 19.04 -17.50
CA THR A 226 13.19 19.26 -18.93
C THR A 226 13.87 18.08 -19.60
N GLY A 227 14.35 17.09 -18.82
CA GLY A 227 15.16 15.98 -19.29
C GLY A 227 16.66 16.30 -19.30
N CYS A 228 17.46 15.38 -18.77
CA CYS A 228 18.92 15.47 -18.79
C CYS A 228 19.54 14.05 -18.85
N ALA A 229 20.85 13.97 -19.05
CA ALA A 229 21.55 12.69 -19.13
C ALA A 229 21.36 11.82 -17.87
N ARG A 230 21.26 12.44 -16.69
CA ARG A 230 21.08 11.72 -15.41
C ARG A 230 19.73 11.00 -15.32
N CYS A 231 18.67 11.58 -15.84
CA CYS A 231 17.35 10.96 -15.87
C CYS A 231 17.04 10.22 -17.18
N GLY A 232 18.01 10.04 -18.06
CA GLY A 232 17.80 9.45 -19.39
C GLY A 232 16.82 10.26 -20.23
N TYR A 233 16.84 11.58 -20.09
CA TYR A 233 15.98 12.56 -20.79
C TYR A 233 14.48 12.42 -20.52
N THR A 234 14.09 11.67 -19.48
CA THR A 234 12.69 11.46 -19.10
C THR A 234 12.09 12.61 -18.27
N GLY A 235 12.91 13.45 -17.64
CA GLY A 235 12.49 14.47 -16.69
C GLY A 235 12.20 13.92 -15.28
N TYR A 236 12.26 12.59 -15.08
CA TYR A 236 11.92 11.94 -13.81
C TYR A 236 13.06 11.10 -13.26
N GLN A 237 13.19 11.07 -11.93
CA GLN A 237 14.17 10.23 -11.22
C GLN A 237 13.59 9.70 -9.91
N GLY A 238 13.43 8.37 -9.82
CA GLY A 238 12.84 7.72 -8.67
C GLY A 238 11.31 7.88 -8.59
N ARG A 239 10.75 7.40 -7.50
CA ARG A 239 9.29 7.40 -7.22
C ARG A 239 9.07 7.78 -5.77
N THR A 240 7.89 8.33 -5.49
CA THR A 240 7.36 8.53 -4.14
C THR A 240 5.94 7.98 -4.07
N ALA A 241 5.44 7.76 -2.86
CA ALA A 241 4.09 7.28 -2.67
C ALA A 241 3.12 8.42 -2.35
N VAL A 242 1.87 8.28 -2.76
CA VAL A 242 0.73 9.04 -2.28
C VAL A 242 -0.17 8.12 -1.48
N HIS A 243 -0.79 8.68 -0.44
CA HIS A 243 -1.47 7.91 0.58
C HIS A 243 -2.85 8.50 0.91
N GLU A 244 -3.81 7.60 1.11
CA GLU A 244 -5.14 7.87 1.66
C GLU A 244 -5.34 6.96 2.85
N VAL A 245 -5.57 7.53 4.05
CA VAL A 245 -5.67 6.77 5.29
C VAL A 245 -7.07 6.89 5.89
N LEU A 246 -7.80 5.80 5.90
CA LEU A 246 -9.10 5.64 6.54
C LEU A 246 -8.91 5.01 7.93
N ALA A 247 -9.01 5.82 8.98
CA ALA A 247 -9.10 5.32 10.34
C ALA A 247 -10.55 4.95 10.67
N VAL A 248 -10.78 3.70 11.06
CA VAL A 248 -12.14 3.20 11.33
C VAL A 248 -12.56 3.60 12.74
N ASP A 249 -13.53 4.53 12.82
CA ASP A 249 -14.17 4.99 14.03
C ASP A 249 -15.49 4.24 14.33
N LYS A 250 -16.22 4.67 15.36
CA LYS A 250 -17.50 4.06 15.75
C LYS A 250 -18.58 4.22 14.68
N THR A 251 -18.61 5.35 13.98
CA THR A 251 -19.60 5.65 12.96
C THR A 251 -19.35 4.80 11.70
N ILE A 252 -18.11 4.72 11.24
CA ILE A 252 -17.76 3.84 10.11
C ILE A 252 -18.07 2.38 10.46
N ARG A 253 -17.80 1.92 11.70
CA ARG A 253 -18.20 0.57 12.13
C ARG A 253 -19.70 0.35 12.02
N ALA A 254 -20.51 1.31 12.45
CA ALA A 254 -21.96 1.23 12.33
C ALA A 254 -22.43 1.21 10.86
N MET A 255 -21.80 2.02 10.01
CA MET A 255 -22.06 2.03 8.57
C MET A 255 -21.73 0.68 7.93
N ILE A 256 -20.56 0.10 8.22
CA ILE A 256 -20.18 -1.23 7.72
C ILE A 256 -21.16 -2.30 8.18
N ALA A 257 -21.51 -2.31 9.47
CA ALA A 257 -22.47 -3.27 10.03
C ALA A 257 -23.86 -3.14 9.42
N GLY A 258 -24.26 -1.92 9.01
CA GLY A 258 -25.51 -1.62 8.32
C GLY A 258 -25.49 -1.90 6.82
N GLY A 259 -24.35 -2.30 6.25
CA GLY A 259 -24.22 -2.60 4.81
C GLY A 259 -24.28 -1.35 3.94
N CYS A 260 -23.70 -0.22 4.39
CA CYS A 260 -23.68 1.03 3.63
C CYS A 260 -22.78 0.92 2.38
N ARG A 261 -23.01 1.82 1.43
CA ARG A 261 -22.27 1.87 0.17
C ARG A 261 -20.91 2.55 0.34
N GLU A 262 -20.02 2.30 -0.63
CA GLU A 262 -18.68 2.88 -0.68
C GLU A 262 -18.70 4.41 -0.59
N GLU A 263 -19.59 5.05 -1.37
CA GLU A 263 -19.70 6.50 -1.45
C GLU A 263 -20.12 7.13 -0.11
N GLU A 264 -20.91 6.44 0.69
CA GLU A 264 -21.33 6.91 2.00
C GLU A 264 -20.17 6.90 2.99
N ILE A 265 -19.36 5.83 2.97
CA ILE A 265 -18.14 5.73 3.79
C ILE A 265 -17.13 6.80 3.36
N ALA A 266 -16.88 6.94 2.05
CA ALA A 266 -15.97 7.94 1.51
C ALA A 266 -16.40 9.35 1.89
N SER A 267 -17.67 9.70 1.66
CA SER A 267 -18.23 11.01 2.00
C SER A 267 -18.10 11.33 3.50
N TYR A 268 -18.38 10.39 4.37
CA TYR A 268 -18.21 10.59 5.82
C TYR A 268 -16.71 10.78 6.17
N ALA A 269 -15.84 9.94 5.62
CA ALA A 269 -14.42 10.00 5.89
C ALA A 269 -13.79 11.34 5.43
N GLU A 270 -14.17 11.82 4.25
CA GLU A 270 -13.66 13.08 3.70
C GLU A 270 -14.23 14.30 4.44
N ASN A 271 -15.56 14.38 4.58
CA ASN A 271 -16.22 15.60 5.08
C ASN A 271 -16.22 15.71 6.61
N ILE A 272 -16.19 14.60 7.35
CA ILE A 272 -16.28 14.61 8.82
C ILE A 272 -14.96 14.24 9.48
N LEU A 273 -14.26 13.19 8.99
CA LEU A 273 -12.97 12.78 9.56
C LEU A 273 -11.78 13.51 8.95
N GLY A 274 -11.99 14.35 7.93
CA GLY A 274 -10.91 15.06 7.25
C GLY A 274 -9.91 14.11 6.58
N MET A 275 -10.39 12.99 6.05
CA MET A 275 -9.54 12.09 5.27
C MET A 275 -9.13 12.79 3.98
N ARG A 276 -7.83 12.81 3.72
CA ARG A 276 -7.30 13.24 2.43
C ARG A 276 -7.31 12.09 1.46
N THR A 277 -7.87 12.31 0.28
CA THR A 277 -7.88 11.33 -0.81
C THR A 277 -6.47 11.19 -1.42
N LEU A 278 -6.26 10.13 -2.21
CA LEU A 278 -5.04 9.98 -3.01
C LEU A 278 -4.80 11.21 -3.89
N ARG A 279 -5.88 11.81 -4.43
CA ARG A 279 -5.82 13.02 -5.24
C ARG A 279 -5.32 14.22 -4.43
N ASP A 280 -5.81 14.41 -3.21
CA ASP A 280 -5.41 15.54 -2.35
C ASP A 280 -3.94 15.43 -1.93
N ASP A 281 -3.49 14.23 -1.61
CA ASP A 281 -2.08 13.98 -1.26
C ASP A 281 -1.16 14.20 -2.47
N LEU A 282 -1.62 13.82 -3.67
CA LEU A 282 -0.89 14.09 -4.90
C LEU A 282 -0.84 15.58 -5.24
N LEU A 283 -1.94 16.33 -5.08
CA LEU A 283 -1.97 17.78 -5.23
C LEU A 283 -0.95 18.48 -4.31
N ARG A 284 -0.85 18.03 -3.06
CA ARG A 284 0.18 18.49 -2.14
C ARG A 284 1.60 18.26 -2.68
N LEU A 285 1.89 17.09 -3.24
CA LEU A 285 3.19 16.80 -3.83
C LEU A 285 3.49 17.61 -5.09
N VAL A 286 2.46 17.93 -5.89
CA VAL A 286 2.58 18.83 -7.05
C VAL A 286 2.92 20.24 -6.58
N ASP A 287 2.22 20.76 -5.58
CA ASP A 287 2.46 22.09 -5.01
C ASP A 287 3.89 22.21 -4.43
N GLN A 288 4.35 21.19 -3.73
CA GLN A 288 5.73 21.07 -3.25
C GLN A 288 6.74 20.89 -4.38
N GLY A 289 6.28 20.62 -5.60
CA GLY A 289 7.14 20.36 -6.75
C GLY A 289 7.93 19.06 -6.65
N ILE A 290 7.41 18.07 -5.98
CA ILE A 290 8.00 16.73 -5.89
C ILE A 290 7.65 15.92 -7.14
N THR A 291 6.42 16.11 -7.64
CA THR A 291 5.90 15.44 -8.83
C THR A 291 5.23 16.46 -9.78
N THR A 292 4.68 16.00 -10.90
CA THR A 292 4.09 16.83 -11.95
C THR A 292 2.57 16.73 -11.98
N ALA A 293 1.91 17.70 -12.65
CA ALA A 293 0.48 17.64 -12.96
C ALA A 293 0.11 16.42 -13.82
N GLU A 294 1.01 15.95 -14.70
CA GLU A 294 0.84 14.74 -15.50
C GLU A 294 0.57 13.48 -14.64
N GLU A 295 1.21 13.37 -13.48
CA GLU A 295 0.96 12.25 -12.57
C GLU A 295 -0.46 12.30 -11.96
N LEU A 296 -1.04 13.51 -11.83
CA LEU A 296 -2.44 13.66 -11.39
C LEU A 296 -3.42 13.17 -12.47
N GLU A 297 -3.14 13.47 -13.74
CA GLU A 297 -3.91 12.90 -14.86
C GLU A 297 -3.83 11.38 -14.88
N ARG A 298 -2.62 10.83 -14.71
CA ARG A 298 -2.41 9.38 -14.67
C ARG A 298 -3.14 8.70 -13.52
N LEU A 299 -3.23 9.35 -12.37
CA LEU A 299 -3.98 8.84 -11.23
C LEU A 299 -5.49 8.86 -11.51
N THR A 300 -5.98 9.94 -12.11
CA THR A 300 -7.42 10.18 -12.36
C THR A 300 -7.94 9.36 -13.55
N PHE A 301 -7.18 9.32 -14.66
CA PHE A 301 -7.60 8.69 -15.92
C PHE A 301 -6.96 7.30 -16.13
N GLY A 302 -5.89 6.97 -15.44
CA GLY A 302 -5.26 5.64 -15.48
C GLY A 302 -6.16 4.52 -14.98
N GLU A 303 -7.17 4.85 -14.20
CA GLU A 303 -8.22 3.92 -13.76
C GLU A 303 -9.22 3.56 -14.87
N GLN A 304 -9.22 4.29 -15.99
CA GLN A 304 -10.15 4.10 -17.13
C GLN A 304 -9.50 3.42 -18.36
N ARG A 305 -8.21 3.08 -18.31
CA ARG A 305 -7.58 2.31 -19.40
C ARG A 305 -7.60 0.83 -19.04
N PRO A 306 -8.27 0.00 -19.89
CA PRO A 306 -8.32 -1.45 -19.75
C PRO A 306 -6.94 -2.11 -19.88
#